data_35166d175597abf79c3ab5cde8892ef0
#
_entry.id   35166d175597abf79c3ab5cde8892ef0
#
_cell.length_a   1.000
_cell.length_b   1.000
_cell.length_c   1.000
_cell.angle_alpha   90.00
_cell.angle_beta   90.00
_cell.angle_gamma   90.00
#
_symmetry.space_group_name_H-M   'P 1'
#
loop_
_entity.id
_entity.type
_entity.pdbx_description
1 polymer ?
#
loop_
_entity_poly.entity_id
_entity_poly.type
_entity_poly.pdbx_seq_one_letter_code
_entity_poly.pdbx_strand_id
1 'polypeptide(L)'
;MKLVLSPEQRELREAVRGFLRGASPLPKVREGYDPQVYARLNGELGLSGLIIPEEYGGAGAGMAELAVALEETGAALLPGPFLATAFAAIATTLVPDKELLTGIAEGRVTATLDETEVLFDGTSARGTLPRVLSGMEADVLVAPARTGDGLVLVCVELAAPGVRRDPLETLDLTRGQAKVVLDGAPARALGPAPESGIADRLCVALAAEQLGVMRAALDAIVAYAKIRVAFGRYIGSYQGVKHKLADMHGKLEQAESIVRYAAWAADESPGELPGAAALAQAYVGRACFEVARDHLLLYGGVGYTWEHDAHLFYKRAKADEVLLGPPRIHRARLADLLEL
;
A
#
# COMPACT_ATOMS: atom_id res chain seq x y z
N MET A 1 5.49 -5.36 23.22
CA MET A 1 5.17 -5.74 21.83
C MET A 1 4.42 -7.08 21.80
N LYS A 2 3.29 -7.16 21.08
CA LYS A 2 2.57 -8.42 20.82
C LYS A 2 2.59 -8.65 19.30
N LEU A 3 3.14 -9.77 18.85
CA LEU A 3 3.18 -10.13 17.42
C LEU A 3 1.89 -10.83 16.93
N VAL A 4 0.92 -11.02 17.83
CA VAL A 4 -0.36 -11.68 17.57
C VAL A 4 -1.46 -10.64 17.58
N LEU A 5 -2.37 -10.71 16.61
CA LEU A 5 -3.51 -9.79 16.52
C LEU A 5 -4.39 -9.85 17.78
N SER A 6 -4.86 -8.68 18.21
CA SER A 6 -5.88 -8.56 19.23
C SER A 6 -7.24 -9.12 18.76
N PRO A 7 -8.22 -9.34 19.67
CA PRO A 7 -9.58 -9.69 19.25
C PRO A 7 -10.17 -8.67 18.27
N GLU A 8 -10.01 -7.37 18.55
CA GLU A 8 -10.53 -6.26 17.75
C GLU A 8 -9.88 -6.22 16.35
N GLN A 9 -8.57 -6.43 16.29
CA GLN A 9 -7.85 -6.52 15.01
C GLN A 9 -8.29 -7.74 14.18
N ARG A 10 -8.66 -8.85 14.83
CA ARG A 10 -9.23 -10.01 14.13
C ARG A 10 -10.63 -9.73 13.59
N GLU A 11 -11.46 -9.04 14.36
CA GLU A 11 -12.79 -8.61 13.90
C GLU A 11 -12.69 -7.64 12.72
N LEU A 12 -11.77 -6.66 12.77
CA LEU A 12 -11.48 -5.77 11.64
C LEU A 12 -11.05 -6.57 10.41
N ARG A 13 -10.13 -7.53 10.57
CA ARG A 13 -9.67 -8.41 9.47
C ARG A 13 -10.85 -9.14 8.82
N GLU A 14 -11.72 -9.77 9.63
CA GLU A 14 -12.85 -10.53 9.09
C GLU A 14 -13.89 -9.61 8.42
N ALA A 15 -14.13 -8.42 8.94
CA ALA A 15 -15.03 -7.44 8.34
C ALA A 15 -14.51 -6.98 6.97
N VAL A 16 -13.24 -6.57 6.87
CA VAL A 16 -12.63 -6.13 5.61
C VAL A 16 -12.58 -7.28 4.60
N ARG A 17 -12.17 -8.47 5.03
CA ARG A 17 -12.14 -9.68 4.19
C ARG A 17 -13.52 -10.06 3.67
N GLY A 18 -14.53 -10.04 4.53
CA GLY A 18 -15.92 -10.34 4.18
C GLY A 18 -16.45 -9.36 3.14
N PHE A 19 -16.22 -8.07 3.34
CA PHE A 19 -16.60 -7.03 2.39
C PHE A 19 -15.94 -7.24 1.03
N LEU A 20 -14.61 -7.40 0.99
CA LEU A 20 -13.84 -7.52 -0.26
C LEU A 20 -14.20 -8.78 -1.05
N ARG A 21 -14.46 -9.90 -0.39
CA ARG A 21 -14.94 -11.12 -1.07
C ARG A 21 -16.26 -10.92 -1.80
N GLY A 22 -17.14 -10.07 -1.27
CA GLY A 22 -18.44 -9.76 -1.89
C GLY A 22 -18.38 -8.64 -2.92
N ALA A 23 -17.67 -7.57 -2.63
CA ALA A 23 -17.68 -6.35 -3.43
C ALA A 23 -16.60 -6.33 -4.53
N SER A 24 -15.40 -6.87 -4.25
CA SER A 24 -14.24 -6.86 -5.16
C SER A 24 -13.63 -8.26 -5.29
N PRO A 25 -14.38 -9.29 -5.71
CA PRO A 25 -13.81 -10.61 -5.94
C PRO A 25 -12.79 -10.56 -7.08
N LEU A 26 -11.78 -11.43 -7.04
CA LEU A 26 -10.63 -11.42 -7.94
C LEU A 26 -10.99 -11.33 -9.45
N PRO A 27 -12.04 -11.97 -9.97
CA PRO A 27 -12.45 -11.77 -11.37
C PRO A 27 -12.80 -10.33 -11.72
N LYS A 28 -13.40 -9.55 -10.79
CA LYS A 28 -13.72 -8.13 -10.99
C LYS A 28 -12.52 -7.21 -10.93
N VAL A 29 -11.45 -7.61 -10.26
CA VAL A 29 -10.21 -6.81 -10.15
C VAL A 29 -9.63 -6.46 -11.54
N ARG A 30 -9.87 -7.31 -12.54
CA ARG A 30 -9.47 -7.07 -13.94
C ARG A 30 -10.20 -5.93 -14.61
N GLU A 31 -11.39 -5.57 -14.12
CA GLU A 31 -12.20 -4.46 -14.64
C GLU A 31 -11.64 -3.10 -14.19
N GLY A 32 -10.67 -3.11 -13.23
CA GLY A 32 -10.02 -1.94 -12.68
C GLY A 32 -10.79 -1.31 -11.52
N TYR A 33 -10.55 -0.02 -11.30
CA TYR A 33 -11.14 0.73 -10.20
C TYR A 33 -12.65 0.95 -10.39
N ASP A 34 -13.42 0.58 -9.37
CA ASP A 34 -14.86 0.84 -9.28
C ASP A 34 -15.12 1.85 -8.13
N PRO A 35 -15.51 3.10 -8.45
CA PRO A 35 -15.81 4.12 -7.43
C PRO A 35 -16.93 3.72 -6.46
N GLN A 36 -17.88 2.86 -6.89
CA GLN A 36 -18.96 2.41 -6.02
C GLN A 36 -18.46 1.43 -4.96
N VAL A 37 -17.52 0.55 -5.32
CA VAL A 37 -16.87 -0.34 -4.34
C VAL A 37 -16.10 0.49 -3.32
N TYR A 38 -15.39 1.53 -3.75
CA TYR A 38 -14.65 2.41 -2.86
C TYR A 38 -15.57 3.23 -1.94
N ALA A 39 -16.64 3.80 -2.48
CA ALA A 39 -17.64 4.53 -1.68
C ALA A 39 -18.30 3.62 -0.62
N ARG A 40 -18.61 2.37 -0.98
CA ARG A 40 -19.14 1.39 -0.02
C ARG A 40 -18.10 0.98 1.03
N LEU A 41 -16.84 0.79 0.64
CA LEU A 41 -15.75 0.48 1.56
C LEU A 41 -15.66 1.54 2.68
N ASN A 42 -15.80 2.81 2.31
CA ASN A 42 -15.77 3.92 3.26
C ASN A 42 -17.10 4.04 4.02
N GLY A 43 -18.24 3.95 3.36
CA GLY A 43 -19.55 4.09 3.98
C GLY A 43 -19.93 2.95 4.95
N GLU A 44 -19.49 1.71 4.66
CA GLU A 44 -19.81 0.53 5.47
C GLU A 44 -18.73 0.25 6.54
N LEU A 45 -17.45 0.51 6.25
CA LEU A 45 -16.32 0.14 7.13
C LEU A 45 -15.49 1.34 7.62
N GLY A 46 -15.67 2.54 7.07
CA GLY A 46 -14.92 3.73 7.46
C GLY A 46 -13.41 3.64 7.22
N LEU A 47 -12.95 2.80 6.27
CA LEU A 47 -11.54 2.43 6.18
C LEU A 47 -10.60 3.59 5.86
N SER A 48 -11.02 4.59 5.08
CA SER A 48 -10.19 5.76 4.80
C SER A 48 -9.97 6.64 6.03
N GLY A 49 -10.90 6.60 6.99
CA GLY A 49 -10.82 7.31 8.26
C GLY A 49 -10.14 6.54 9.39
N LEU A 50 -9.65 5.32 9.15
CA LEU A 50 -9.22 4.42 10.21
C LEU A 50 -8.16 5.02 11.14
N ILE A 51 -7.09 5.63 10.58
CA ILE A 51 -6.01 6.26 11.36
C ILE A 51 -6.24 7.75 11.65
N ILE A 52 -7.31 8.34 11.13
CA ILE A 52 -7.61 9.75 11.33
C ILE A 52 -8.21 9.91 12.74
N PRO A 53 -7.73 10.90 13.53
CA PRO A 53 -8.26 11.16 14.87
C PRO A 53 -9.77 11.40 14.89
N GLU A 54 -10.42 11.01 15.99
CA GLU A 54 -11.88 11.17 16.19
C GLU A 54 -12.34 12.62 16.06
N GLU A 55 -11.52 13.59 16.46
CA GLU A 55 -11.81 15.04 16.33
C GLU A 55 -11.96 15.52 14.88
N TYR A 56 -11.48 14.73 13.90
CA TYR A 56 -11.65 14.95 12.46
C TYR A 56 -12.62 13.95 11.81
N GLY A 57 -13.36 13.19 12.63
CA GLY A 57 -14.38 12.24 12.18
C GLY A 57 -13.86 10.85 11.80
N GLY A 58 -12.60 10.54 12.11
CA GLY A 58 -12.01 9.22 11.92
C GLY A 58 -12.22 8.28 13.10
N ALA A 59 -11.60 7.09 13.04
CA ALA A 59 -11.68 6.07 14.09
C ALA A 59 -10.57 6.21 15.15
N GLY A 60 -9.55 7.03 14.93
CA GLY A 60 -8.45 7.21 15.88
C GLY A 60 -7.58 5.96 16.09
N ALA A 61 -7.63 4.99 15.19
CA ALA A 61 -6.83 3.77 15.27
C ALA A 61 -5.35 4.02 14.93
N GLY A 62 -4.49 3.05 15.22
CA GLY A 62 -3.07 3.12 14.95
C GLY A 62 -2.65 2.52 13.61
N MET A 63 -1.33 2.55 13.38
CA MET A 63 -0.71 1.87 12.23
C MET A 63 -0.88 0.35 12.30
N ALA A 64 -1.06 -0.22 13.50
CA ALA A 64 -1.32 -1.64 13.66
C ALA A 64 -2.67 -2.06 13.05
N GLU A 65 -3.73 -1.29 13.24
CA GLU A 65 -5.04 -1.51 12.63
C GLU A 65 -5.02 -1.21 11.14
N LEU A 66 -4.36 -0.12 10.72
CA LEU A 66 -4.19 0.19 9.30
C LEU A 66 -3.45 -0.95 8.58
N ALA A 67 -2.41 -1.53 9.19
CA ALA A 67 -1.69 -2.67 8.63
C ALA A 67 -2.60 -3.88 8.41
N VAL A 68 -3.55 -4.15 9.32
CA VAL A 68 -4.55 -5.22 9.15
C VAL A 68 -5.47 -4.95 7.96
N ALA A 69 -5.94 -3.71 7.79
CA ALA A 69 -6.77 -3.32 6.66
C ALA A 69 -6.01 -3.42 5.33
N LEU A 70 -4.75 -2.95 5.29
CA LEU A 70 -3.89 -3.01 4.11
C LEU A 70 -3.52 -4.45 3.75
N GLU A 71 -3.32 -5.33 4.72
CA GLU A 71 -3.11 -6.77 4.48
C GLU A 71 -4.31 -7.38 3.73
N GLU A 72 -5.53 -7.07 4.11
CA GLU A 72 -6.72 -7.61 3.44
C GLU A 72 -6.96 -6.98 2.06
N THR A 73 -6.72 -5.68 1.90
CA THR A 73 -6.81 -5.02 0.59
C THR A 73 -5.73 -5.50 -0.38
N GLY A 74 -4.52 -5.77 0.13
CA GLY A 74 -3.44 -6.40 -0.63
C GLY A 74 -3.78 -7.83 -1.05
N ALA A 75 -4.35 -8.64 -0.14
CA ALA A 75 -4.79 -10.00 -0.44
C ALA A 75 -5.86 -10.06 -1.54
N ALA A 76 -6.75 -9.05 -1.57
CA ALA A 76 -7.78 -8.91 -2.60
C ALA A 76 -7.28 -8.23 -3.88
N LEU A 77 -6.04 -7.76 -3.95
CA LEU A 77 -5.50 -6.91 -5.02
C LEU A 77 -6.42 -5.71 -5.32
N LEU A 78 -7.01 -5.11 -4.27
CA LEU A 78 -8.02 -4.06 -4.42
C LEU A 78 -7.53 -2.96 -5.37
N PRO A 79 -8.26 -2.69 -6.48
CA PRO A 79 -7.95 -1.56 -7.37
C PRO A 79 -8.39 -0.22 -6.77
N GLY A 80 -7.71 0.85 -7.19
CA GLY A 80 -8.10 2.21 -6.85
C GLY A 80 -7.29 2.82 -5.72
N PRO A 81 -7.77 3.96 -5.15
CA PRO A 81 -6.92 4.88 -4.40
C PRO A 81 -6.71 4.54 -2.92
N PHE A 82 -7.11 3.37 -2.41
CA PHE A 82 -7.06 3.12 -0.96
C PHE A 82 -5.64 3.25 -0.38
N LEU A 83 -4.62 2.61 -0.97
CA LEU A 83 -3.24 2.76 -0.50
C LEU A 83 -2.75 4.21 -0.64
N ALA A 84 -3.06 4.87 -1.76
CA ALA A 84 -2.67 6.26 -1.99
C ALA A 84 -3.31 7.20 -0.95
N THR A 85 -4.61 6.99 -0.64
CA THR A 85 -5.33 7.76 0.39
C THR A 85 -4.79 7.47 1.79
N ALA A 86 -4.43 6.21 2.09
CA ALA A 86 -3.77 5.86 3.34
C ALA A 86 -2.41 6.57 3.48
N PHE A 87 -1.62 6.67 2.41
CA PHE A 87 -0.37 7.43 2.42
C PHE A 87 -0.59 8.91 2.71
N ALA A 88 -1.58 9.54 2.04
CA ALA A 88 -1.94 10.93 2.30
C ALA A 88 -2.46 11.13 3.73
N ALA A 89 -3.29 10.22 4.24
CA ALA A 89 -3.78 10.26 5.61
C ALA A 89 -2.63 10.16 6.63
N ILE A 90 -1.67 9.26 6.44
CA ILE A 90 -0.46 9.14 7.27
C ILE A 90 0.29 10.49 7.33
N ALA A 91 0.53 11.12 6.18
CA ALA A 91 1.25 12.39 6.14
C ALA A 91 0.46 13.52 6.82
N THR A 92 -0.84 13.58 6.56
CA THR A 92 -1.70 14.64 7.10
C THR A 92 -2.09 14.46 8.57
N THR A 93 -1.98 13.26 9.14
CA THR A 93 -2.08 13.10 10.59
C THR A 93 -0.86 13.65 11.33
N LEU A 94 0.31 13.68 10.69
CA LEU A 94 1.53 14.29 11.24
C LEU A 94 1.57 15.82 11.06
N VAL A 95 0.86 16.35 10.05
CA VAL A 95 0.70 17.78 9.78
C VAL A 95 -0.80 18.05 9.62
N PRO A 96 -1.55 18.15 10.74
CA PRO A 96 -3.01 18.10 10.72
C PRO A 96 -3.63 19.27 9.95
N ASP A 97 -4.48 18.91 8.99
CA ASP A 97 -5.38 19.83 8.30
C ASP A 97 -6.81 19.33 8.43
N LYS A 98 -7.65 20.08 9.14
CA LYS A 98 -9.00 19.67 9.50
C LYS A 98 -9.87 19.37 8.28
N GLU A 99 -9.82 20.20 7.26
CA GLU A 99 -10.68 20.07 6.08
C GLU A 99 -10.35 18.79 5.30
N LEU A 100 -9.05 18.57 5.05
CA LEU A 100 -8.58 17.38 4.33
C LEU A 100 -8.82 16.09 5.12
N LEU A 101 -8.45 16.08 6.41
CA LEU A 101 -8.66 14.91 7.27
C LEU A 101 -10.14 14.54 7.38
N THR A 102 -11.02 15.53 7.63
CA THR A 102 -12.47 15.28 7.68
C THR A 102 -13.01 14.78 6.33
N GLY A 103 -12.56 15.37 5.23
CA GLY A 103 -12.96 14.93 3.88
C GLY A 103 -12.57 13.48 3.57
N ILE A 104 -11.35 13.08 3.97
CA ILE A 104 -10.87 11.70 3.83
C ILE A 104 -11.65 10.75 4.76
N ALA A 105 -11.82 11.11 6.03
CA ALA A 105 -12.52 10.28 7.02
C ALA A 105 -13.97 9.97 6.62
N GLU A 106 -14.67 10.96 6.07
CA GLU A 106 -16.04 10.80 5.58
C GLU A 106 -16.12 10.14 4.19
N GLY A 107 -14.99 9.82 3.56
CA GLY A 107 -14.94 9.23 2.22
C GLY A 107 -15.37 10.17 1.10
N ARG A 108 -15.44 11.49 1.36
CA ARG A 108 -15.78 12.52 0.38
C ARG A 108 -14.61 12.94 -0.49
N VAL A 109 -13.38 12.73 -0.01
CA VAL A 109 -12.13 13.10 -0.66
C VAL A 109 -11.25 11.87 -0.78
N THR A 110 -10.82 11.58 -2.00
CA THR A 110 -9.74 10.63 -2.27
C THR A 110 -8.44 11.42 -2.40
N ALA A 111 -7.40 10.97 -1.71
CA ALA A 111 -6.13 11.67 -1.69
C ALA A 111 -4.99 10.80 -2.19
N THR A 112 -3.94 11.44 -2.66
CA THR A 112 -2.66 10.77 -2.95
C THR A 112 -1.51 11.58 -2.37
N LEU A 113 -0.42 10.88 -2.06
CA LEU A 113 0.85 11.48 -1.64
C LEU A 113 1.93 11.11 -2.65
N ASP A 114 2.74 12.08 -3.03
CA ASP A 114 3.98 11.86 -3.77
C ASP A 114 5.14 12.57 -3.06
N GLU A 115 6.28 11.91 -2.95
CA GLU A 115 7.46 12.45 -2.24
C GLU A 115 8.31 13.40 -3.11
N THR A 116 7.92 13.60 -4.38
CA THR A 116 8.62 14.53 -5.28
C THR A 116 8.40 15.96 -4.82
N GLU A 117 9.51 16.66 -4.56
CA GLU A 117 9.49 18.06 -4.14
C GLU A 117 9.04 18.95 -5.28
N VAL A 118 8.09 19.86 -5.00
CA VAL A 118 7.62 20.90 -5.92
C VAL A 118 8.00 22.30 -5.41
N LEU A 119 7.87 23.32 -6.23
CA LEU A 119 8.06 24.71 -5.82
C LEU A 119 6.71 25.31 -5.38
N PHE A 120 6.71 26.09 -4.31
CA PHE A 120 5.52 26.78 -3.78
C PHE A 120 5.83 28.25 -3.47
N ASP A 121 5.07 29.16 -4.05
CA ASP A 121 5.25 30.62 -3.90
C ASP A 121 4.36 31.27 -2.83
N GLY A 122 3.64 30.42 -2.05
CA GLY A 122 2.67 30.86 -1.03
C GLY A 122 1.22 30.77 -1.49
N THR A 123 0.96 30.61 -2.79
CA THR A 123 -0.39 30.56 -3.37
C THR A 123 -0.52 29.48 -4.45
N SER A 124 0.56 29.19 -5.16
CA SER A 124 0.57 28.25 -6.27
C SER A 124 1.77 27.31 -6.24
N ALA A 125 1.56 26.09 -6.75
CA ALA A 125 2.60 25.07 -6.88
C ALA A 125 3.05 24.91 -8.34
N ARG A 126 4.35 24.62 -8.52
CA ARG A 126 4.98 24.30 -9.81
C ARG A 126 5.89 23.11 -9.68
N GLY A 127 5.79 22.20 -10.62
CA GLY A 127 6.66 21.01 -10.65
C GLY A 127 6.12 19.91 -11.54
N THR A 128 6.91 18.85 -11.66
CA THR A 128 6.51 17.63 -12.37
C THR A 128 6.72 16.43 -11.46
N LEU A 129 5.64 15.73 -11.16
CA LEU A 129 5.62 14.51 -10.38
C LEU A 129 5.50 13.35 -11.39
N PRO A 130 6.53 12.55 -11.56
CA PRO A 130 6.61 11.64 -12.70
C PRO A 130 5.73 10.40 -12.57
N ARG A 131 5.35 9.99 -11.35
CA ARG A 131 4.67 8.71 -11.09
C ARG A 131 3.78 8.76 -9.84
N VAL A 132 2.78 9.60 -9.87
CA VAL A 132 1.82 9.75 -8.77
C VAL A 132 0.91 8.53 -8.70
N LEU A 133 0.90 7.84 -7.57
CA LEU A 133 0.04 6.70 -7.30
C LEU A 133 -1.42 7.16 -7.30
N SER A 134 -2.28 6.44 -8.02
CA SER A 134 -3.70 6.81 -8.19
C SER A 134 -3.93 8.26 -8.62
N GLY A 135 -2.99 8.84 -9.38
CA GLY A 135 -3.05 10.25 -9.78
C GLY A 135 -4.19 10.59 -10.71
N MET A 136 -4.85 9.60 -11.33
CA MET A 136 -6.07 9.81 -12.12
C MET A 136 -7.34 9.70 -11.27
N GLU A 137 -7.30 8.90 -10.20
CA GLU A 137 -8.44 8.57 -9.34
C GLU A 137 -8.56 9.53 -8.14
N ALA A 138 -7.44 10.14 -7.71
CA ALA A 138 -7.44 11.04 -6.56
C ALA A 138 -8.04 12.42 -6.88
N ASP A 139 -8.70 13.00 -5.89
CA ASP A 139 -9.22 14.37 -5.93
C ASP A 139 -8.13 15.37 -5.55
N VAL A 140 -7.27 15.01 -4.59
CA VAL A 140 -6.21 15.90 -4.10
C VAL A 140 -4.85 15.20 -4.07
N LEU A 141 -3.80 15.99 -4.28
CA LEU A 141 -2.41 15.61 -4.13
C LEU A 141 -1.82 16.31 -2.90
N VAL A 142 -1.18 15.55 -2.05
CA VAL A 142 -0.28 16.05 -1.00
C VAL A 142 1.16 15.85 -1.46
N ALA A 143 2.00 16.89 -1.35
CA ALA A 143 3.40 16.80 -1.75
C ALA A 143 4.27 17.73 -0.89
N PRO A 144 5.56 17.39 -0.69
CA PRO A 144 6.52 18.34 -0.14
C PRO A 144 6.79 19.48 -1.12
N ALA A 145 6.83 20.68 -0.62
CA ALA A 145 7.04 21.87 -1.44
C ALA A 145 8.10 22.78 -0.85
N ARG A 146 9.02 23.24 -1.67
CA ARG A 146 10.06 24.20 -1.30
C ARG A 146 9.52 25.60 -1.35
N THR A 147 9.72 26.32 -0.25
CA THR A 147 9.45 27.76 -0.12
C THR A 147 10.75 28.52 0.10
N GLY A 148 10.66 29.86 0.22
CA GLY A 148 11.82 30.67 0.63
C GLY A 148 12.30 30.36 2.06
N ASP A 149 11.42 29.88 2.92
CA ASP A 149 11.66 29.67 4.34
C ASP A 149 11.92 28.20 4.73
N GLY A 150 11.82 27.27 3.77
CA GLY A 150 12.03 25.84 4.03
C GLY A 150 11.07 24.91 3.30
N LEU A 151 10.90 23.69 3.82
CA LEU A 151 10.04 22.67 3.24
C LEU A 151 8.71 22.62 3.98
N VAL A 152 7.61 22.67 3.21
CA VAL A 152 6.24 22.53 3.72
C VAL A 152 5.52 21.39 3.01
N LEU A 153 4.48 20.84 3.61
CA LEU A 153 3.51 20.04 2.86
C LEU A 153 2.46 20.94 2.25
N VAL A 154 2.12 20.70 0.99
CA VAL A 154 1.04 21.39 0.28
C VAL A 154 -0.04 20.41 -0.16
N CYS A 155 -1.27 20.92 -0.23
CA CYS A 155 -2.42 20.24 -0.81
C CYS A 155 -2.80 20.96 -2.11
N VAL A 156 -2.97 20.18 -3.19
CA VAL A 156 -3.36 20.66 -4.52
C VAL A 156 -4.59 19.88 -4.97
N GLU A 157 -5.66 20.58 -5.35
CA GLU A 157 -6.81 19.95 -6.02
C GLU A 157 -6.40 19.50 -7.43
N LEU A 158 -6.56 18.23 -7.74
CA LEU A 158 -6.13 17.67 -9.03
C LEU A 158 -7.04 18.05 -10.20
N ALA A 159 -8.21 18.63 -9.94
CA ALA A 159 -9.09 19.20 -10.94
C ALA A 159 -8.85 20.74 -11.16
N ALA A 160 -7.93 21.35 -10.40
CA ALA A 160 -7.69 22.80 -10.46
C ALA A 160 -7.03 23.24 -11.78
N PRO A 161 -7.21 24.51 -12.18
CA PRO A 161 -6.45 25.11 -13.29
C PRO A 161 -4.93 24.98 -13.04
N GLY A 162 -4.16 24.76 -14.11
CA GLY A 162 -2.71 24.56 -14.02
C GLY A 162 -2.28 23.15 -13.63
N VAL A 163 -3.21 22.21 -13.41
CA VAL A 163 -2.91 20.79 -13.22
C VAL A 163 -3.14 20.03 -14.51
N ARG A 164 -2.14 19.28 -14.95
CA ARG A 164 -2.27 18.30 -16.02
C ARG A 164 -1.93 16.91 -15.51
N ARG A 165 -2.79 15.93 -15.82
CA ARG A 165 -2.63 14.53 -15.45
C ARG A 165 -2.58 13.68 -16.71
N ASP A 166 -1.48 12.95 -16.87
CA ASP A 166 -1.27 12.02 -17.99
C ASP A 166 -1.21 10.59 -17.43
N PRO A 167 -2.13 9.68 -17.74
CA PRO A 167 -2.10 8.31 -17.24
C PRO A 167 -0.87 7.58 -17.78
N LEU A 168 -0.29 6.71 -16.94
CA LEU A 168 0.86 5.89 -17.31
C LEU A 168 0.45 4.44 -17.57
N GLU A 169 1.06 3.82 -18.57
CA GLU A 169 1.01 2.36 -18.72
C GLU A 169 1.81 1.71 -17.60
N THR A 170 1.14 0.94 -16.74
CA THR A 170 1.75 0.30 -15.59
C THR A 170 1.84 -1.21 -15.76
N LEU A 171 2.86 -1.82 -15.15
CA LEU A 171 2.96 -3.29 -15.10
C LEU A 171 1.78 -3.88 -14.32
N ASP A 172 1.43 -3.28 -13.19
CA ASP A 172 0.29 -3.66 -12.37
C ASP A 172 -0.98 -2.96 -12.86
N LEU A 173 -1.83 -3.72 -13.52
CA LEU A 173 -3.10 -3.23 -14.07
C LEU A 173 -4.14 -2.90 -12.99
N THR A 174 -3.90 -3.31 -11.75
CA THR A 174 -4.79 -3.10 -10.61
C THR A 174 -4.45 -1.82 -9.83
N ARG A 175 -3.37 -1.11 -10.24
CA ARG A 175 -2.87 0.11 -9.58
C ARG A 175 -2.51 1.17 -10.61
N GLY A 176 -3.39 2.15 -10.79
CA GLY A 176 -3.16 3.28 -11.68
C GLY A 176 -2.02 4.19 -11.19
N GLN A 177 -1.26 4.74 -12.12
CA GLN A 177 -0.30 5.83 -11.88
C GLN A 177 -0.48 6.89 -12.96
N ALA A 178 -0.14 8.14 -12.62
CA ALA A 178 -0.15 9.23 -13.56
C ALA A 178 1.10 10.10 -13.41
N LYS A 179 1.51 10.71 -14.52
CA LYS A 179 2.39 11.88 -14.47
C LYS A 179 1.52 13.09 -14.19
N VAL A 180 1.87 13.84 -13.14
CA VAL A 180 1.17 15.09 -12.78
C VAL A 180 2.12 16.26 -13.01
N VAL A 181 1.64 17.27 -13.74
CA VAL A 181 2.36 18.52 -13.98
C VAL A 181 1.57 19.65 -13.34
N LEU A 182 2.24 20.41 -12.47
CA LEU A 182 1.73 21.60 -11.83
C LEU A 182 2.37 22.83 -12.50
N ASP A 183 1.57 23.63 -13.17
CA ASP A 183 2.02 24.88 -13.81
C ASP A 183 1.27 26.08 -13.21
N GLY A 184 1.70 26.50 -12.03
CA GLY A 184 1.02 27.53 -11.28
C GLY A 184 -0.34 27.09 -10.75
N ALA A 185 -0.48 25.81 -10.41
CA ALA A 185 -1.70 25.27 -9.84
C ALA A 185 -1.96 25.86 -8.45
N PRO A 186 -3.18 26.33 -8.15
CA PRO A 186 -3.53 26.76 -6.80
C PRO A 186 -3.21 25.67 -5.78
N ALA A 187 -2.51 26.07 -4.71
CA ALA A 187 -2.09 25.15 -3.66
C ALA A 187 -2.27 25.81 -2.30
N ARG A 188 -2.48 24.99 -1.28
CA ARG A 188 -2.60 25.40 0.11
C ARG A 188 -1.52 24.73 0.95
N ALA A 189 -0.76 25.52 1.71
CA ALA A 189 0.17 24.95 2.68
C ALA A 189 -0.59 24.29 3.82
N LEU A 190 -0.21 23.07 4.17
CA LEU A 190 -0.73 22.34 5.33
C LEU A 190 0.07 22.68 6.58
N GLY A 191 1.38 22.82 6.44
CA GLY A 191 2.30 23.16 7.52
C GLY A 191 3.74 22.75 7.18
N PRO A 192 4.71 22.99 8.09
CA PRO A 192 6.09 22.55 7.92
C PRO A 192 6.16 21.04 7.68
N ALA A 193 6.91 20.60 6.69
CA ALA A 193 7.13 19.19 6.45
C ALA A 193 7.96 18.59 7.61
N PRO A 194 7.52 17.47 8.23
CA PRO A 194 8.32 16.82 9.27
C PRO A 194 9.65 16.35 8.70
N GLU A 195 10.73 16.50 9.48
CA GLU A 195 12.06 16.03 9.09
C GLU A 195 12.13 14.49 8.94
N SER A 196 11.27 13.76 9.64
CA SER A 196 11.24 12.30 9.64
C SER A 196 9.84 11.73 9.92
N GLY A 197 9.67 10.45 9.69
CA GLY A 197 8.52 9.67 10.14
C GLY A 197 7.42 9.46 9.10
N ILE A 198 7.29 10.30 8.07
CA ILE A 198 6.34 10.04 6.97
C ILE A 198 6.84 8.82 6.18
N ALA A 199 7.99 8.91 5.53
CA ALA A 199 8.52 7.84 4.67
C ALA A 199 8.59 6.47 5.38
N ASP A 200 8.95 6.46 6.67
CA ASP A 200 8.99 5.22 7.46
C ASP A 200 7.60 4.59 7.61
N ARG A 201 6.59 5.39 7.93
CA ARG A 201 5.20 4.91 8.04
C ARG A 201 4.64 4.45 6.69
N LEU A 202 5.00 5.13 5.59
CA LEU A 202 4.64 4.67 4.24
C LEU A 202 5.25 3.29 3.95
N CYS A 203 6.53 3.08 4.33
CA CYS A 203 7.19 1.78 4.21
C CYS A 203 6.48 0.69 5.01
N VAL A 204 6.02 0.98 6.22
CA VAL A 204 5.24 0.03 7.04
C VAL A 204 3.90 -0.30 6.37
N ALA A 205 3.19 0.71 5.89
CA ALA A 205 1.90 0.54 5.21
C ALA A 205 2.03 -0.31 3.92
N LEU A 206 3.05 -0.03 3.10
CA LEU A 206 3.31 -0.82 1.89
C LEU A 206 3.69 -2.27 2.24
N ALA A 207 4.52 -2.49 3.27
CA ALA A 207 4.90 -3.84 3.71
C ALA A 207 3.69 -4.64 4.20
N ALA A 208 2.70 -3.99 4.84
CA ALA A 208 1.46 -4.62 5.25
C ALA A 208 0.60 -5.07 4.04
N GLU A 209 0.50 -4.26 3.01
CA GLU A 209 -0.18 -4.66 1.77
C GLU A 209 0.55 -5.82 1.09
N GLN A 210 1.87 -5.78 0.98
CA GLN A 210 2.70 -6.84 0.43
C GLN A 210 2.53 -8.17 1.19
N LEU A 211 2.37 -8.13 2.51
CA LEU A 211 2.08 -9.30 3.33
C LEU A 211 0.75 -9.96 2.91
N GLY A 212 -0.28 -9.17 2.63
CA GLY A 212 -1.57 -9.64 2.11
C GLY A 212 -1.43 -10.33 0.76
N VAL A 213 -0.68 -9.72 -0.17
CA VAL A 213 -0.37 -10.31 -1.49
C VAL A 213 0.33 -11.67 -1.33
N MET A 214 1.32 -11.77 -0.43
CA MET A 214 2.03 -13.02 -0.14
C MET A 214 1.08 -14.11 0.37
N ARG A 215 0.23 -13.77 1.34
CA ARG A 215 -0.72 -14.70 1.95
C ARG A 215 -1.69 -15.25 0.92
N ALA A 216 -2.33 -14.39 0.15
CA ALA A 216 -3.30 -14.80 -0.87
C ALA A 216 -2.66 -15.64 -1.98
N ALA A 217 -1.44 -15.30 -2.42
CA ALA A 217 -0.70 -16.07 -3.40
C ALA A 217 -0.35 -17.48 -2.87
N LEU A 218 0.10 -17.59 -1.62
CA LEU A 218 0.42 -18.89 -1.02
C LEU A 218 -0.84 -19.74 -0.82
N ASP A 219 -1.92 -19.15 -0.29
CA ASP A 219 -3.17 -19.88 -0.06
C ASP A 219 -3.74 -20.44 -1.37
N ALA A 220 -3.75 -19.62 -2.45
CA ALA A 220 -4.23 -20.01 -3.76
C ALA A 220 -3.43 -21.20 -4.34
N ILE A 221 -2.10 -21.14 -4.29
CA ILE A 221 -1.27 -22.21 -4.87
C ILE A 221 -1.28 -23.48 -4.01
N VAL A 222 -1.42 -23.37 -2.69
CA VAL A 222 -1.62 -24.53 -1.80
C VAL A 222 -2.95 -25.21 -2.11
N ALA A 223 -4.03 -24.44 -2.31
CA ALA A 223 -5.33 -24.98 -2.70
C ALA A 223 -5.23 -25.71 -4.06
N TYR A 224 -4.60 -25.09 -5.04
CA TYR A 224 -4.39 -25.69 -6.36
C TYR A 224 -3.54 -26.96 -6.29
N ALA A 225 -2.48 -26.98 -5.50
CA ALA A 225 -1.59 -28.14 -5.36
C ALA A 225 -2.28 -29.36 -4.76
N LYS A 226 -3.39 -29.18 -4.01
CA LYS A 226 -4.20 -30.24 -3.43
C LYS A 226 -5.16 -30.89 -4.43
N ILE A 227 -5.50 -30.21 -5.53
CA ILE A 227 -6.51 -30.69 -6.49
C ILE A 227 -5.95 -31.00 -7.87
N ARG A 228 -4.87 -30.31 -8.28
CA ARG A 228 -4.28 -30.50 -9.62
C ARG A 228 -3.53 -31.81 -9.71
N VAL A 229 -3.90 -32.62 -10.68
CA VAL A 229 -3.21 -33.87 -11.01
C VAL A 229 -2.27 -33.65 -12.21
N ALA A 230 -1.04 -34.09 -12.09
CA ALA A 230 -0.06 -34.23 -13.18
C ALA A 230 0.77 -35.49 -12.98
N PHE A 231 1.07 -36.18 -14.08
CA PHE A 231 1.80 -37.45 -14.05
C PHE A 231 1.22 -38.51 -13.07
N GLY A 232 -0.12 -38.63 -13.05
CA GLY A 232 -0.86 -39.62 -12.28
C GLY A 232 -1.05 -39.35 -10.79
N ARG A 233 -0.63 -38.20 -10.26
CA ARG A 233 -0.83 -37.83 -8.84
C ARG A 233 -0.99 -36.31 -8.64
N TYR A 234 -1.48 -35.92 -7.47
CA TYR A 234 -1.58 -34.51 -7.12
C TYR A 234 -0.21 -33.83 -7.13
N ILE A 235 -0.12 -32.60 -7.69
CA ILE A 235 1.16 -31.89 -7.76
C ILE A 235 1.74 -31.60 -6.37
N GLY A 236 0.91 -31.36 -5.36
CA GLY A 236 1.33 -31.18 -3.97
C GLY A 236 1.96 -32.45 -3.34
N SER A 237 1.90 -33.61 -3.98
CA SER A 237 2.57 -34.83 -3.50
C SER A 237 4.05 -34.89 -3.88
N TYR A 238 4.50 -34.09 -4.85
CA TYR A 238 5.90 -34.04 -5.27
C TYR A 238 6.76 -33.28 -4.27
N GLN A 239 7.92 -33.81 -3.92
CA GLN A 239 8.82 -33.16 -2.94
C GLN A 239 9.26 -31.77 -3.38
N GLY A 240 9.58 -31.56 -4.67
CA GLY A 240 9.97 -30.26 -5.19
C GLY A 240 8.90 -29.19 -5.00
N VAL A 241 7.60 -29.55 -5.14
CA VAL A 241 6.47 -28.66 -4.85
C VAL A 241 6.32 -28.43 -3.36
N LYS A 242 6.39 -29.47 -2.53
CA LYS A 242 6.30 -29.34 -1.07
C LYS A 242 7.39 -28.43 -0.50
N HIS A 243 8.63 -28.58 -0.95
CA HIS A 243 9.74 -27.74 -0.49
C HIS A 243 9.52 -26.29 -0.88
N LYS A 244 9.08 -26.02 -2.12
CA LYS A 244 8.73 -24.65 -2.55
C LYS A 244 7.64 -24.03 -1.69
N LEU A 245 6.56 -24.76 -1.43
CA LEU A 245 5.47 -24.27 -0.58
C LEU A 245 5.93 -24.03 0.87
N ALA A 246 6.81 -24.89 1.40
CA ALA A 246 7.41 -24.69 2.72
C ALA A 246 8.30 -23.44 2.76
N ASP A 247 9.12 -23.21 1.73
CA ASP A 247 9.96 -22.00 1.63
C ASP A 247 9.10 -20.73 1.52
N MET A 248 8.02 -20.78 0.74
CA MET A 248 7.06 -19.66 0.63
C MET A 248 6.39 -19.38 1.98
N HIS A 249 5.98 -20.44 2.71
CA HIS A 249 5.40 -20.29 4.05
C HIS A 249 6.41 -19.70 5.05
N GLY A 250 7.64 -20.19 5.06
CA GLY A 250 8.70 -19.63 5.92
C GLY A 250 8.94 -18.13 5.68
N LYS A 251 8.91 -17.70 4.40
CA LYS A 251 9.00 -16.25 4.05
C LYS A 251 7.80 -15.46 4.54
N LEU A 252 6.60 -16.02 4.44
CA LEU A 252 5.36 -15.37 4.91
C LEU A 252 5.38 -15.16 6.44
N GLU A 253 5.76 -16.18 7.21
CA GLU A 253 5.82 -16.11 8.68
C GLU A 253 6.84 -15.06 9.15
N GLN A 254 8.00 -15.00 8.49
CA GLN A 254 9.00 -13.97 8.77
C GLN A 254 8.48 -12.57 8.42
N ALA A 255 7.84 -12.43 7.24
CA ALA A 255 7.27 -11.16 6.81
C ALA A 255 6.17 -10.69 7.78
N GLU A 256 5.30 -11.59 8.25
CA GLU A 256 4.27 -11.25 9.23
C GLU A 256 4.88 -10.71 10.53
N SER A 257 5.88 -11.39 11.07
CA SER A 257 6.56 -10.96 12.29
C SER A 257 7.19 -9.57 12.13
N ILE A 258 7.83 -9.31 10.98
CA ILE A 258 8.46 -8.02 10.66
C ILE A 258 7.41 -6.92 10.52
N VAL A 259 6.31 -7.17 9.81
CA VAL A 259 5.23 -6.18 9.63
C VAL A 259 4.56 -5.84 10.96
N ARG A 260 4.26 -6.85 11.82
CA ARG A 260 3.70 -6.61 13.16
C ARG A 260 4.64 -5.79 14.03
N TYR A 261 5.94 -6.09 14.00
CA TYR A 261 6.95 -5.31 14.71
C TYR A 261 7.01 -3.85 14.21
N ALA A 262 7.05 -3.65 12.88
CA ALA A 262 7.15 -2.32 12.30
C ALA A 262 5.89 -1.46 12.56
N ALA A 263 4.70 -2.07 12.51
CA ALA A 263 3.45 -1.39 12.84
C ALA A 263 3.40 -0.99 14.33
N TRP A 264 3.80 -1.89 15.24
CA TRP A 264 3.93 -1.58 16.65
C TRP A 264 4.96 -0.45 16.90
N ALA A 265 6.10 -0.48 16.22
CA ALA A 265 7.12 0.56 16.36
C ALA A 265 6.59 1.94 15.92
N ALA A 266 5.76 1.97 14.89
CA ALA A 266 5.15 3.20 14.40
C ALA A 266 4.17 3.84 15.42
N ASP A 267 3.51 3.02 16.24
CA ASP A 267 2.54 3.46 17.24
C ASP A 267 3.19 3.72 18.61
N GLU A 268 4.06 2.82 19.06
CA GLU A 268 4.50 2.78 20.47
C GLU A 268 5.99 3.01 20.68
N SER A 269 6.84 2.93 19.64
CA SER A 269 8.29 3.05 19.76
C SER A 269 8.93 3.86 18.63
N PRO A 270 8.67 5.18 18.54
CA PRO A 270 9.12 6.02 17.41
C PRO A 270 10.64 5.96 17.17
N GLY A 271 11.44 5.71 18.21
CA GLY A 271 12.90 5.55 18.08
C GLY A 271 13.32 4.29 17.32
N GLU A 272 12.50 3.23 17.34
CA GLU A 272 12.76 1.99 16.60
C GLU A 272 12.19 2.02 15.17
N LEU A 273 11.26 2.94 14.89
CA LEU A 273 10.56 3.00 13.62
C LEU A 273 11.48 3.05 12.39
N PRO A 274 12.56 3.87 12.34
CA PRO A 274 13.42 3.92 11.15
C PRO A 274 14.07 2.57 10.82
N GLY A 275 14.56 1.85 11.83
CA GLY A 275 15.14 0.51 11.65
C GLY A 275 14.09 -0.53 11.27
N ALA A 276 12.93 -0.51 11.93
CA ALA A 276 11.83 -1.42 11.66
C ALA A 276 11.26 -1.25 10.25
N ALA A 277 11.08 0.00 9.78
CA ALA A 277 10.61 0.33 8.44
C ALA A 277 11.62 -0.09 7.36
N ALA A 278 12.91 0.19 7.58
CA ALA A 278 13.97 -0.24 6.68
C ALA A 278 14.06 -1.77 6.58
N LEU A 279 13.96 -2.49 7.71
CA LEU A 279 13.88 -3.95 7.75
C LEU A 279 12.66 -4.47 6.98
N ALA A 280 11.49 -3.87 7.19
CA ALA A 280 10.26 -4.26 6.52
C ALA A 280 10.41 -4.20 5.00
N GLN A 281 10.84 -3.08 4.43
CA GLN A 281 11.02 -2.96 2.98
C GLN A 281 12.19 -3.79 2.44
N ALA A 282 13.29 -3.92 3.20
CA ALA A 282 14.42 -4.73 2.81
C ALA A 282 14.08 -6.21 2.66
N TYR A 283 13.22 -6.74 3.56
CA TYR A 283 12.83 -8.14 3.56
C TYR A 283 11.51 -8.40 2.83
N VAL A 284 10.42 -7.72 3.25
CA VAL A 284 9.06 -8.03 2.76
C VAL A 284 8.92 -7.74 1.28
N GLY A 285 9.46 -6.62 0.79
CA GLY A 285 9.43 -6.26 -0.63
C GLY A 285 10.02 -7.36 -1.51
N ARG A 286 11.19 -7.91 -1.12
CA ARG A 286 11.82 -8.99 -1.87
C ARG A 286 11.09 -10.32 -1.71
N ALA A 287 10.69 -10.66 -0.48
CA ALA A 287 9.99 -11.91 -0.17
C ALA A 287 8.62 -11.97 -0.88
N CYS A 288 7.90 -10.86 -0.94
CA CYS A 288 6.63 -10.76 -1.64
C CYS A 288 6.79 -11.10 -3.13
N PHE A 289 7.75 -10.48 -3.80
CA PHE A 289 8.02 -10.79 -5.21
C PHE A 289 8.43 -12.25 -5.42
N GLU A 290 9.26 -12.83 -4.55
CA GLU A 290 9.67 -14.24 -4.65
C GLU A 290 8.50 -15.19 -4.46
N VAL A 291 7.62 -14.94 -3.49
CA VAL A 291 6.40 -15.73 -3.25
C VAL A 291 5.45 -15.62 -4.43
N ALA A 292 5.19 -14.43 -4.94
CA ALA A 292 4.33 -14.22 -6.10
C ALA A 292 4.90 -14.84 -7.39
N ARG A 293 6.23 -14.83 -7.56
CA ARG A 293 6.92 -15.54 -8.66
C ARG A 293 6.75 -17.05 -8.54
N ASP A 294 7.00 -17.61 -7.38
CA ASP A 294 6.92 -19.05 -7.16
C ASP A 294 5.45 -19.53 -7.24
N HIS A 295 4.49 -18.73 -6.80
CA HIS A 295 3.06 -18.92 -7.05
C HIS A 295 2.77 -19.04 -8.55
N LEU A 296 3.20 -18.10 -9.38
CA LEU A 296 3.02 -18.11 -10.83
C LEU A 296 3.65 -19.37 -11.46
N LEU A 297 4.90 -19.67 -11.10
CA LEU A 297 5.65 -20.82 -11.61
C LEU A 297 4.97 -22.16 -11.29
N LEU A 298 4.41 -22.32 -10.08
CA LEU A 298 3.80 -23.56 -9.64
C LEU A 298 2.45 -23.87 -10.32
N TYR A 299 1.78 -22.87 -10.89
CA TYR A 299 0.62 -23.10 -11.78
C TYR A 299 1.02 -23.71 -13.13
N GLY A 300 2.30 -23.63 -13.51
CA GLY A 300 2.78 -24.06 -14.82
C GLY A 300 2.23 -23.19 -15.95
N GLY A 301 2.01 -23.75 -17.14
CA GLY A 301 1.60 -23.00 -18.33
C GLY A 301 0.34 -22.15 -18.13
N VAL A 302 -0.64 -22.61 -17.36
CA VAL A 302 -1.89 -21.88 -17.14
C VAL A 302 -1.66 -20.57 -16.37
N GLY A 303 -0.70 -20.51 -15.46
CA GLY A 303 -0.38 -19.30 -14.71
C GLY A 303 0.10 -18.13 -15.58
N TYR A 304 0.61 -18.42 -16.77
CA TYR A 304 1.09 -17.42 -17.73
C TYR A 304 0.03 -16.94 -18.71
N THR A 305 -1.16 -17.52 -18.66
CA THR A 305 -2.26 -17.10 -19.53
C THR A 305 -3.01 -15.89 -18.95
N TRP A 306 -3.64 -15.09 -19.82
CA TRP A 306 -4.43 -13.93 -19.39
C TRP A 306 -5.72 -14.34 -18.65
N GLU A 307 -6.20 -15.56 -18.84
CA GLU A 307 -7.40 -16.08 -18.20
C GLU A 307 -7.17 -16.42 -16.72
N HIS A 308 -5.92 -16.65 -16.32
CA HIS A 308 -5.59 -17.00 -14.94
C HIS A 308 -5.11 -15.79 -14.13
N ASP A 309 -5.47 -15.71 -12.83
CA ASP A 309 -5.19 -14.54 -11.99
C ASP A 309 -3.77 -14.49 -11.41
N ALA A 310 -2.97 -15.55 -11.57
CA ALA A 310 -1.63 -15.64 -10.98
C ALA A 310 -0.70 -14.50 -11.43
N HIS A 311 -0.82 -14.04 -12.67
CA HIS A 311 -0.02 -12.93 -13.17
C HIS A 311 -0.35 -11.58 -12.53
N LEU A 312 -1.56 -11.40 -11.97
CA LEU A 312 -1.93 -10.18 -11.26
C LEU A 312 -1.13 -10.05 -9.96
N PHE A 313 -1.02 -11.14 -9.18
CA PHE A 313 -0.18 -11.17 -7.97
C PHE A 313 1.30 -10.91 -8.28
N TYR A 314 1.81 -11.52 -9.36
CA TYR A 314 3.19 -11.30 -9.80
C TYR A 314 3.46 -9.84 -10.16
N LYS A 315 2.55 -9.20 -10.91
CA LYS A 315 2.67 -7.82 -11.35
C LYS A 315 2.55 -6.85 -10.18
N ARG A 316 1.58 -7.06 -9.27
CA ARG A 316 1.42 -6.27 -8.05
C ARG A 316 2.67 -6.35 -7.18
N ALA A 317 3.15 -7.55 -6.89
CA ALA A 317 4.35 -7.76 -6.07
C ALA A 317 5.59 -7.11 -6.70
N LYS A 318 5.70 -7.11 -8.04
CA LYS A 318 6.83 -6.46 -8.73
C LYS A 318 6.74 -4.94 -8.70
N ALA A 319 5.53 -4.38 -8.84
CA ALA A 319 5.32 -2.95 -8.72
C ALA A 319 5.61 -2.46 -7.29
N ASP A 320 5.12 -3.18 -6.29
CA ASP A 320 5.32 -2.87 -4.87
C ASP A 320 6.79 -2.99 -4.44
N GLU A 321 7.57 -3.94 -5.02
CA GLU A 321 9.00 -4.10 -4.71
C GLU A 321 9.81 -2.80 -4.97
N VAL A 322 9.31 -1.91 -5.82
CA VAL A 322 10.04 -0.70 -6.22
C VAL A 322 9.32 0.61 -5.88
N LEU A 323 8.10 0.55 -5.34
CA LEU A 323 7.23 1.72 -5.18
C LEU A 323 7.85 2.81 -4.29
N LEU A 324 8.35 2.46 -3.10
CA LEU A 324 9.05 3.35 -2.16
C LEU A 324 10.57 3.10 -2.15
N GLY A 325 11.12 2.76 -3.31
CA GLY A 325 12.51 2.38 -3.45
C GLY A 325 12.76 0.86 -3.38
N PRO A 326 13.69 0.35 -4.19
CA PRO A 326 13.97 -1.08 -4.23
C PRO A 326 14.62 -1.58 -2.93
N PRO A 327 14.47 -2.87 -2.57
CA PRO A 327 14.98 -3.45 -1.31
C PRO A 327 16.46 -3.21 -1.02
N ARG A 328 17.29 -3.00 -2.06
CA ARG A 328 18.73 -2.69 -1.90
C ARG A 328 18.96 -1.35 -1.18
N ILE A 329 18.12 -0.34 -1.43
CA ILE A 329 18.22 0.98 -0.77
C ILE A 329 17.89 0.83 0.72
N HIS A 330 16.82 0.11 1.03
CA HIS A 330 16.42 -0.13 2.41
C HIS A 330 17.43 -0.99 3.18
N ARG A 331 18.09 -1.96 2.51
CA ARG A 331 19.21 -2.71 3.13
C ARG A 331 20.41 -1.82 3.44
N ALA A 332 20.78 -0.94 2.53
CA ALA A 332 21.86 0.02 2.78
C ALA A 332 21.52 0.92 3.97
N ARG A 333 20.30 1.51 3.97
CA ARG A 333 19.81 2.31 5.10
C ARG A 333 19.82 1.53 6.42
N LEU A 334 19.38 0.27 6.41
CA LEU A 334 19.39 -0.56 7.62
C LEU A 334 20.82 -0.80 8.13
N ALA A 335 21.78 -1.05 7.21
CA ALA A 335 23.19 -1.22 7.57
C ALA A 335 23.75 0.06 8.21
N ASP A 336 23.48 1.23 7.63
CA ASP A 336 23.88 2.53 8.17
C ASP A 336 23.30 2.75 9.59
N LEU A 337 22.01 2.42 9.80
CA LEU A 337 21.35 2.54 11.11
C LEU A 337 21.89 1.57 12.17
N LEU A 338 22.48 0.45 11.74
CA LEU A 338 23.10 -0.56 12.61
C LEU A 338 24.61 -0.37 12.74
N GLU A 339 25.17 0.69 12.15
CA GLU A 339 26.60 1.01 12.15
C GLU A 339 27.48 -0.14 11.58
N LEU A 340 26.97 -0.82 10.52
CA LEU A 340 27.64 -1.94 9.85
C LEU A 340 28.43 -1.51 8.60
#